data_72868da1176d1125040697af8f0e281d
#
_entry.id   72868da1176d1125040697af8f0e281d
#
_cell.length_a   1.000
_cell.length_b   1.000
_cell.length_c   1.000
_cell.angle_alpha   90.00
_cell.angle_beta   90.00
_cell.angle_gamma   90.00
#
_symmetry.space_group_name_H-M   'P 1'
#
loop_
_entity.id
_entity.type
_entity.pdbx_description
1 polymer ?
#
loop_
_entity_poly.entity_id
_entity_poly.type
_entity_poly.pdbx_seq_one_letter_code
_entity_poly.pdbx_strand_id
1 'polypeptide(L)'
;MKKTDYTSSCQQRILKVLLAMFGHEIDGLAPGQIAKLAEITPQEATRDIHNLVVAGYVEQVPHNGQYRVSPMLGRKALAILHTIERAAQRVEETRNRYTRNA
;
A
#
# COMPACT_ATOMS: atom_id res chain seq x y z
N MET A 1 16.69 -1.25 33.45
CA MET A 1 15.78 -0.23 32.92
C MET A 1 14.86 -0.84 31.88
N LYS A 2 13.56 -0.74 32.06
CA LYS A 2 12.60 -1.29 31.10
C LYS A 2 12.55 -0.38 29.88
N LYS A 3 12.69 -0.95 28.69
CA LYS A 3 12.40 -0.24 27.47
C LYS A 3 10.89 -0.03 27.35
N THR A 4 10.47 1.15 27.01
CA THR A 4 9.08 1.41 26.68
C THR A 4 8.78 0.76 25.31
N ASP A 5 7.78 -0.10 25.28
CA ASP A 5 7.34 -0.71 24.03
C ASP A 5 6.16 0.07 23.49
N TYR A 6 6.37 0.75 22.37
CA TYR A 6 5.35 1.52 21.67
C TYR A 6 4.58 0.71 20.64
N THR A 7 4.85 -0.59 20.53
CA THR A 7 4.18 -1.43 19.54
C THR A 7 2.71 -1.61 19.87
N SER A 8 1.84 -1.34 18.90
CA SER A 8 0.40 -1.55 19.01
C SER A 8 0.01 -2.71 18.10
N SER A 9 -0.59 -3.75 18.68
CA SER A 9 -1.01 -4.91 17.91
C SER A 9 -2.09 -4.55 16.89
N CYS A 10 -2.99 -3.62 17.23
CA CYS A 10 -4.03 -3.17 16.29
C CYS A 10 -3.43 -2.42 15.11
N GLN A 11 -2.46 -1.54 15.38
CA GLN A 11 -1.80 -0.80 14.31
C GLN A 11 -0.98 -1.71 13.41
N GLN A 12 -0.26 -2.66 13.98
CA GLN A 12 0.49 -3.65 13.19
C GLN A 12 -0.45 -4.50 12.34
N ARG A 13 -1.58 -4.91 12.90
CA ARG A 13 -2.55 -5.71 12.18
C ARG A 13 -3.13 -4.98 10.97
N ILE A 14 -3.53 -3.71 11.12
CA ILE A 14 -4.11 -2.95 10.01
C ILE A 14 -3.10 -2.71 8.87
N LEU A 15 -1.83 -2.52 9.22
CA LEU A 15 -0.76 -2.39 8.22
C LEU A 15 -0.57 -3.69 7.44
N LYS A 16 -0.66 -4.83 8.13
CA LYS A 16 -0.58 -6.16 7.51
C LYS A 16 -1.77 -6.38 6.56
N VAL A 17 -2.97 -5.97 6.96
CA VAL A 17 -4.16 -6.05 6.12
C VAL A 17 -3.97 -5.22 4.85
N LEU A 18 -3.48 -4.00 4.98
CA LEU A 18 -3.26 -3.12 3.84
C LEU A 18 -2.30 -3.75 2.83
N LEU A 19 -1.17 -4.28 3.29
CA LEU A 19 -0.20 -4.91 2.40
C LEU A 19 -0.77 -6.14 1.70
N ALA A 20 -1.62 -6.91 2.37
CA ALA A 20 -2.24 -8.09 1.79
C ALA A 20 -3.17 -7.74 0.62
N MET A 21 -3.65 -6.50 0.55
CA MET A 21 -4.61 -6.08 -0.48
C MET A 21 -3.96 -5.63 -1.77
N PHE A 22 -2.65 -5.36 -1.77
CA PHE A 22 -1.94 -4.98 -2.99
C PHE A 22 -1.89 -6.16 -3.97
N GLY A 23 -2.07 -5.88 -5.26
CA GLY A 23 -2.10 -6.89 -6.30
C GLY A 23 -3.50 -7.33 -6.70
N HIS A 24 -4.54 -6.80 -6.05
CA HIS A 24 -5.94 -7.18 -6.29
C HIS A 24 -6.79 -5.96 -6.68
N GLU A 25 -6.20 -5.04 -7.45
CA GLU A 25 -6.82 -3.75 -7.74
C GLU A 25 -7.95 -3.81 -8.77
N ILE A 26 -8.03 -4.88 -9.56
CA ILE A 26 -9.08 -5.01 -10.57
C ILE A 26 -10.39 -5.52 -9.94
N ASP A 27 -10.36 -6.72 -9.35
CA ASP A 27 -11.57 -7.34 -8.81
C ASP A 27 -11.75 -7.13 -7.31
N GLY A 28 -10.68 -6.75 -6.64
CA GLY A 28 -10.70 -6.60 -5.19
C GLY A 28 -10.72 -7.94 -4.45
N LEU A 29 -10.92 -7.87 -3.15
CA LEU A 29 -10.99 -9.03 -2.27
C LEU A 29 -12.22 -8.93 -1.37
N ALA A 30 -12.85 -10.06 -1.10
CA ALA A 30 -13.90 -10.14 -0.09
C ALA A 30 -13.26 -10.11 1.32
N PRO A 31 -13.98 -9.65 2.35
CA PRO A 31 -13.42 -9.60 3.71
C PRO A 31 -12.88 -10.95 4.20
N GLY A 32 -13.53 -12.05 3.86
CA GLY A 32 -13.06 -13.39 4.23
C GLY A 32 -11.72 -13.75 3.59
N GLN A 33 -11.50 -13.33 2.36
CA GLN A 33 -10.22 -13.54 1.66
C GLN A 33 -9.12 -12.71 2.30
N ILE A 34 -9.43 -11.46 2.66
CA ILE A 34 -8.49 -10.56 3.34
C ILE A 34 -8.10 -11.16 4.69
N ALA A 35 -9.07 -11.65 5.45
CA ALA A 35 -8.81 -12.29 6.74
C ALA A 35 -7.83 -13.46 6.62
N LYS A 36 -8.02 -14.30 5.60
CA LYS A 36 -7.11 -15.43 5.36
C LYS A 36 -5.71 -14.98 4.99
N LEU A 37 -5.61 -14.02 4.08
CA LEU A 37 -4.30 -13.52 3.62
C LEU A 37 -3.51 -12.86 4.76
N ALA A 38 -4.19 -12.10 5.60
CA ALA A 38 -3.57 -11.41 6.73
C ALA A 38 -3.45 -12.29 7.98
N GLU A 39 -4.01 -13.51 7.94
CA GLU A 39 -4.00 -14.44 9.08
C GLU A 39 -4.62 -13.85 10.34
N ILE A 40 -5.82 -13.26 10.17
CA ILE A 40 -6.58 -12.63 11.25
C ILE A 40 -8.01 -13.16 11.23
N THR A 41 -8.77 -12.83 12.27
CA THR A 41 -10.18 -13.23 12.34
C THR A 41 -11.03 -12.41 11.37
N PRO A 42 -12.20 -12.93 10.96
CA PRO A 42 -13.12 -12.15 10.13
C PRO A 42 -13.57 -10.84 10.77
N GLN A 43 -13.76 -10.82 12.08
CA GLN A 43 -14.16 -9.59 12.80
C GLN A 43 -13.05 -8.56 12.76
N GLU A 44 -11.79 -8.98 12.94
CA GLU A 44 -10.65 -8.09 12.84
C GLU A 44 -10.53 -7.52 11.44
N ALA A 45 -10.70 -8.36 10.42
CA ALA A 45 -10.65 -7.91 9.03
C ALA A 45 -11.74 -6.86 8.75
N THR A 46 -12.96 -7.09 9.20
CA THR A 46 -14.07 -6.15 9.02
C THR A 46 -13.76 -4.79 9.64
N ARG A 47 -13.21 -4.78 10.85
CA ARG A 47 -12.84 -3.53 11.53
C ARG A 47 -11.73 -2.80 10.78
N ASP A 48 -10.71 -3.53 10.37
CA ASP A 48 -9.56 -2.92 9.70
C ASP A 48 -9.94 -2.39 8.32
N ILE A 49 -10.74 -3.13 7.56
CA ILE A 49 -11.24 -2.67 6.26
C ILE A 49 -12.03 -1.38 6.43
N HIS A 50 -12.93 -1.33 7.43
CA HIS A 50 -13.70 -0.12 7.71
C HIS A 50 -12.79 1.09 7.97
N ASN A 51 -11.78 0.91 8.80
CA ASN A 51 -10.85 1.99 9.12
C ASN A 51 -10.01 2.42 7.91
N LEU A 52 -9.62 1.46 7.07
CA LEU A 52 -8.91 1.76 5.83
C LEU A 52 -9.79 2.52 4.83
N VAL A 53 -11.07 2.21 4.77
CA VAL A 53 -12.02 2.93 3.94
C VAL A 53 -12.20 4.37 4.45
N VAL A 54 -12.38 4.54 5.76
CA VAL A 54 -12.50 5.88 6.36
C VAL A 54 -11.27 6.71 6.11
N ALA A 55 -10.08 6.10 6.18
CA ALA A 55 -8.81 6.79 5.90
C ALA A 55 -8.61 7.09 4.40
N GLY A 56 -9.42 6.51 3.53
CA GLY A 56 -9.30 6.71 2.09
C GLY A 56 -8.27 5.82 1.41
N TYR A 57 -7.73 4.81 2.12
CA TYR A 57 -6.70 3.92 1.56
C TYR A 57 -7.30 2.74 0.80
N VAL A 58 -8.54 2.41 1.09
CA VAL A 58 -9.26 1.29 0.50
C VAL A 58 -10.62 1.79 0.03
N GLU A 59 -11.11 1.22 -1.04
CA GLU A 59 -12.45 1.52 -1.56
C GLU A 59 -13.18 0.22 -1.92
N GLN A 60 -14.49 0.30 -2.03
CA GLN A 60 -15.31 -0.79 -2.52
C GLN A 60 -15.34 -0.77 -4.05
N VAL A 61 -15.17 -1.95 -4.65
CA VAL A 61 -15.28 -2.09 -6.11
C VAL A 61 -16.76 -2.00 -6.50
N PRO A 62 -17.14 -1.06 -7.39
CA PRO A 62 -18.57 -0.79 -7.66
C PRO A 62 -19.35 -1.98 -8.18
N HIS A 63 -18.75 -2.83 -9.03
CA HIS A 63 -19.48 -3.88 -9.71
C HIS A 63 -19.64 -5.18 -8.90
N ASN A 64 -18.87 -5.36 -7.81
CA ASN A 64 -18.97 -6.60 -7.04
C ASN A 64 -18.96 -6.41 -5.52
N GLY A 65 -18.78 -5.16 -5.04
CA GLY A 65 -18.79 -4.87 -3.61
C GLY A 65 -17.56 -5.33 -2.84
N GLN A 66 -16.57 -5.89 -3.51
CA GLN A 66 -15.31 -6.28 -2.86
C GLN A 66 -14.46 -5.04 -2.58
N TYR A 67 -13.31 -5.23 -1.96
CA TYR A 67 -12.48 -4.11 -1.49
C TYR A 67 -11.12 -4.14 -2.17
N ARG A 68 -10.59 -2.97 -2.49
CA ARG A 68 -9.28 -2.80 -3.13
C ARG A 68 -8.58 -1.56 -2.61
N VAL A 69 -7.27 -1.52 -2.78
CA VAL A 69 -6.48 -0.31 -2.53
C VAL A 69 -7.02 0.82 -3.41
N SER A 70 -7.19 1.99 -2.81
CA SER A 70 -7.76 3.15 -3.52
C SER A 70 -6.79 3.73 -4.55
N PRO A 71 -7.32 4.41 -5.59
CA PRO A 71 -6.45 5.11 -6.54
C PRO A 71 -5.54 6.14 -5.90
N MET A 72 -5.98 6.80 -4.83
CA MET A 72 -5.14 7.76 -4.10
C MET A 72 -3.88 7.09 -3.57
N LEU A 73 -4.04 5.96 -2.90
CA LEU A 73 -2.89 5.22 -2.35
C LEU A 73 -2.04 4.64 -3.48
N GLY A 74 -2.67 4.14 -4.54
CA GLY A 74 -1.97 3.65 -5.72
C GLY A 74 -1.08 4.71 -6.35
N ARG A 75 -1.59 5.93 -6.49
CA ARG A 75 -0.80 7.06 -7.02
C ARG A 75 0.38 7.41 -6.10
N LYS A 76 0.19 7.34 -4.78
CA LYS A 76 1.28 7.58 -3.82
C LYS A 76 2.38 6.55 -3.96
N ALA A 77 2.01 5.28 -4.11
CA ALA A 77 2.98 4.21 -4.33
C ALA A 77 3.72 4.39 -5.66
N LEU A 78 3.00 4.75 -6.73
CA LEU A 78 3.59 4.98 -8.04
C LEU A 78 4.56 6.15 -8.04
N ALA A 79 4.35 7.14 -7.18
CA ALA A 79 5.24 8.30 -7.06
C ALA A 79 6.68 7.89 -6.68
N ILE A 80 6.85 6.76 -6.00
CA ILE A 80 8.17 6.22 -5.68
C ILE A 80 8.92 5.90 -6.98
N LEU A 81 8.25 5.24 -7.91
CA LEU A 81 8.85 4.87 -9.19
C LEU A 81 9.21 6.11 -9.99
N HIS A 82 8.35 7.13 -10.02
CA HIS A 82 8.62 8.38 -10.71
C HIS A 82 9.84 9.09 -10.12
N THR A 83 10.02 9.05 -8.79
CA THR A 83 11.19 9.61 -8.13
C THR A 83 12.48 8.92 -8.59
N ILE A 84 12.43 7.59 -8.67
CA ILE A 84 13.57 6.79 -9.13
C ILE A 84 13.90 7.10 -10.59
N GLU A 85 12.86 7.19 -11.43
CA GLU A 85 13.03 7.51 -12.85
C GLU A 85 13.68 8.88 -13.06
N ARG A 86 13.23 9.90 -12.31
CA ARG A 86 13.83 11.23 -12.38
C ARG A 86 15.29 11.23 -11.91
N ALA A 87 15.59 10.47 -10.86
CA ALA A 87 16.97 10.35 -10.37
C ALA A 87 17.85 9.66 -11.40
N ALA A 88 17.37 8.59 -12.04
CA ALA A 88 18.09 7.89 -13.09
C ALA A 88 18.36 8.82 -14.28
N GLN A 89 17.40 9.64 -14.67
CA GLN A 89 17.56 10.60 -15.75
C GLN A 89 18.63 11.64 -15.42
N ARG A 90 18.62 12.17 -14.20
CA ARG A 90 19.63 13.13 -13.74
C ARG A 90 21.04 12.53 -13.76
N VAL A 91 21.16 11.28 -13.35
CA VAL A 91 22.44 10.56 -13.40
C VAL A 91 22.91 10.43 -14.83
N GLU A 92 22.02 10.05 -15.74
CA GLU A 92 22.36 9.90 -17.15
C GLU A 92 22.77 11.23 -17.80
N GLU A 93 22.07 12.31 -17.49
CA GLU A 93 22.43 13.65 -17.96
C GLU A 93 23.83 14.04 -17.46
N THR A 94 24.11 13.75 -16.19
CA THR A 94 25.44 14.02 -15.60
C THR A 94 26.53 13.21 -16.29
N ARG A 95 26.24 11.92 -16.48
CA ARG A 95 27.18 11.03 -17.20
C ARG A 95 27.48 11.57 -18.60
N ASN A 96 26.44 11.99 -19.32
CA ASN A 96 26.63 12.54 -20.67
C ASN A 96 27.49 13.78 -20.68
N ARG A 97 27.38 14.64 -19.66
CA ARG A 97 28.20 15.84 -19.54
C ARG A 97 29.70 15.51 -19.36
N TYR A 98 30.01 14.41 -18.67
CA TYR A 98 31.39 13.99 -18.45
C TYR A 98 31.95 13.14 -19.58
N THR A 99 31.12 12.49 -20.36
CA THR A 99 31.57 11.59 -21.42
C THR A 99 31.50 12.22 -22.82
N ARG A 100 30.78 13.33 -22.99
CA ARG A 100 30.80 14.06 -24.26
C ARG A 100 32.14 14.67 -24.49
N ASN A 101 32.51 14.79 -25.75
CA ASN A 101 33.74 15.41 -26.12
C ASN A 101 33.92 16.76 -25.47
N ALA A 102 35.04 16.86 -24.86
CA ALA A 102 35.45 18.14 -24.34
C ALA A 102 35.72 19.07 -25.55
#